data_200cbf49e36afee12cf21d734dbd261b
#
_entry.id   200cbf49e36afee12cf21d734dbd261b
#
_cell.length_a   1.000
_cell.length_b   1.000
_cell.length_c   1.000
_cell.angle_alpha   90.00
_cell.angle_beta   90.00
_cell.angle_gamma   90.00
#
_symmetry.space_group_name_H-M   'P 1'
#
loop_
_entity.id
_entity.type
_entity.pdbx_description
1 polymer ?
#
loop_
_entity_poly.entity_id
_entity_poly.type
_entity_poly.pdbx_seq_one_letter_code
_entity_poly.pdbx_strand_id
1 'polypeptide(L)'
;MVELATDRLDETALRRAFGCFPSGVVAVCAVLDGVPVGMAASSFTAVSLDPPLVSVCIQHSSTTWPRLRERPYLGVSVLAEGHDAACISLSRKTGDRFAGVTWTQRPGGAVVVHGSTAQLDCRLRDEIPAGDHLIALLEICSLQADPDAPPLVFHGSRFHRLTPWEPA
;
A
#
# COMPACT_ATOMS: atom_id res chain seq x y z
N MET A 1 -15.64 1.26 -26.74
CA MET A 1 -15.65 2.14 -25.53
C MET A 1 -17.08 2.10 -24.99
N VAL A 2 -17.27 1.66 -23.75
CA VAL A 2 -18.58 1.68 -23.10
C VAL A 2 -18.71 3.06 -22.46
N GLU A 3 -19.67 3.87 -22.91
CA GLU A 3 -19.98 5.14 -22.27
C GLU A 3 -20.65 4.85 -20.92
N LEU A 4 -19.99 5.23 -19.85
CA LEU A 4 -20.52 5.15 -18.49
C LEU A 4 -21.16 6.50 -18.07
N ALA A 5 -21.76 7.20 -19.03
CA ALA A 5 -22.46 8.45 -18.75
C ALA A 5 -23.76 8.13 -18.00
N THR A 6 -23.71 8.35 -16.70
CA THR A 6 -24.91 8.39 -15.85
C THR A 6 -25.07 9.80 -15.34
N ASP A 7 -26.28 10.31 -15.21
CA ASP A 7 -26.61 11.61 -14.60
C ASP A 7 -26.12 11.73 -13.14
N ARG A 8 -25.67 10.62 -12.56
CA ARG A 8 -24.98 10.54 -11.27
C ARG A 8 -23.84 9.53 -11.36
N LEU A 9 -22.64 9.96 -10.96
CA LEU A 9 -21.48 9.10 -10.77
C LEU A 9 -21.74 8.23 -9.54
N ASP A 10 -22.18 6.98 -9.73
CA ASP A 10 -22.35 6.03 -8.64
C ASP A 10 -21.02 5.35 -8.27
N GLU A 11 -20.97 4.78 -7.07
CA GLU A 11 -19.77 4.12 -6.53
C GLU A 11 -19.30 2.96 -7.43
N THR A 12 -20.23 2.22 -8.03
CA THR A 12 -19.90 1.08 -8.88
C THR A 12 -19.24 1.53 -10.19
N ALA A 13 -19.76 2.59 -10.81
CA ALA A 13 -19.18 3.18 -12.01
C ALA A 13 -17.78 3.73 -11.74
N LEU A 14 -17.59 4.44 -10.61
CA LEU A 14 -16.28 4.96 -10.19
C LEU A 14 -15.28 3.83 -9.93
N ARG A 15 -15.66 2.79 -9.21
CA ARG A 15 -14.78 1.63 -8.96
C ARG A 15 -14.37 0.92 -10.25
N ARG A 16 -15.29 0.81 -11.21
CA ARG A 16 -14.98 0.25 -12.54
C ARG A 16 -13.98 1.11 -13.31
N ALA A 17 -14.19 2.43 -13.31
CA ALA A 17 -13.28 3.37 -13.97
C ALA A 17 -11.88 3.37 -13.32
N PHE A 18 -11.81 3.42 -11.99
CA PHE A 18 -10.54 3.37 -11.25
C PHE A 18 -9.82 2.02 -11.44
N GLY A 19 -10.58 0.92 -11.57
CA GLY A 19 -10.03 -0.40 -11.87
C GLY A 19 -9.33 -0.51 -13.23
N CYS A 20 -9.54 0.44 -14.15
CA CYS A 20 -8.79 0.51 -15.41
C CYS A 20 -7.34 0.96 -15.22
N PHE A 21 -7.01 1.56 -14.06
CA PHE A 21 -5.66 2.00 -13.74
C PHE A 21 -4.90 0.87 -13.03
N PRO A 22 -3.83 0.32 -13.62
CA PRO A 22 -3.00 -0.67 -12.96
C PRO A 22 -2.16 -0.01 -11.86
N SER A 23 -2.06 -0.66 -10.72
CA SER A 23 -1.26 -0.17 -9.59
C SER A 23 -0.35 -1.26 -9.05
N GLY A 24 0.74 -0.85 -8.40
CA GLY A 24 1.43 -1.69 -7.44
C GLY A 24 0.59 -1.85 -6.17
N VAL A 25 1.08 -2.68 -5.25
CA VAL A 25 0.49 -2.83 -3.93
C VAL A 25 1.58 -2.66 -2.88
N VAL A 26 1.27 -1.92 -1.82
CA VAL A 26 2.17 -1.77 -0.67
C VAL A 26 1.51 -2.31 0.60
N ALA A 27 2.33 -2.78 1.53
CA ALA A 27 1.94 -3.03 2.91
C ALA A 27 2.44 -1.87 3.78
N VAL A 28 1.56 -1.29 4.61
CA VAL A 28 1.90 -0.25 5.59
C VAL A 28 1.73 -0.84 6.97
N CYS A 29 2.82 -1.01 7.73
CA CYS A 29 2.86 -1.84 8.92
C CYS A 29 3.74 -1.26 10.04
N ALA A 30 3.38 -1.55 11.28
CA ALA A 30 4.20 -1.25 12.45
C ALA A 30 3.92 -2.26 13.58
N VAL A 31 4.75 -2.28 14.60
CA VAL A 31 4.49 -3.03 15.84
C VAL A 31 3.71 -2.15 16.82
N LEU A 32 2.68 -2.73 17.42
CA LEU A 32 1.91 -2.16 18.52
C LEU A 32 1.87 -3.21 19.65
N ASP A 33 2.43 -2.88 20.80
CA ASP A 33 2.49 -3.76 21.97
C ASP A 33 3.07 -5.17 21.66
N GLY A 34 4.13 -5.20 20.86
CA GLY A 34 4.80 -6.44 20.44
C GLY A 34 4.08 -7.22 19.33
N VAL A 35 2.93 -6.73 18.84
CA VAL A 35 2.13 -7.39 17.79
C VAL A 35 2.19 -6.57 16.49
N PRO A 36 2.40 -7.20 15.33
CA PRO A 36 2.36 -6.48 14.06
C PRO A 36 0.94 -6.04 13.73
N VAL A 37 0.83 -4.81 13.28
CA VAL A 37 -0.41 -4.20 12.79
C VAL A 37 -0.14 -3.64 11.41
N GLY A 38 -1.04 -3.86 10.47
CA GLY A 38 -0.83 -3.39 9.11
C GLY A 38 -2.03 -3.50 8.20
N MET A 39 -1.85 -2.98 7.01
CA MET A 39 -2.84 -2.98 5.94
C MET A 39 -2.16 -2.97 4.58
N ALA A 40 -2.84 -3.52 3.57
CA ALA A 40 -2.44 -3.36 2.18
C ALA A 40 -3.11 -2.11 1.58
N ALA A 41 -2.39 -1.43 0.68
CA ALA A 41 -2.89 -0.28 -0.08
C ALA A 41 -2.38 -0.32 -1.51
N SER A 42 -3.24 0.04 -2.46
CA SER A 42 -2.91 0.17 -3.89
C SER A 42 -2.75 1.62 -4.34
N SER A 43 -2.83 2.56 -3.43
CA SER A 43 -2.80 4.01 -3.68
C SER A 43 -1.42 4.65 -3.45
N PHE A 44 -0.35 3.85 -3.42
CA PHE A 44 1.01 4.36 -3.23
C PHE A 44 1.42 5.28 -4.38
N THR A 45 2.01 6.42 -4.02
CA THR A 45 2.56 7.38 -4.98
C THR A 45 3.89 7.93 -4.47
N ALA A 46 4.91 7.94 -5.33
CA ALA A 46 6.13 8.70 -5.11
C ALA A 46 5.81 10.19 -5.28
N VAL A 47 6.11 11.02 -4.28
CA VAL A 47 5.71 12.43 -4.22
C VAL A 47 6.89 13.36 -4.45
N SER A 48 8.02 13.15 -3.76
CA SER A 48 9.16 14.07 -3.77
C SER A 48 10.47 13.33 -3.52
N LEU A 49 11.55 13.85 -4.08
CA LEU A 49 12.91 13.38 -3.83
C LEU A 49 13.61 14.20 -2.75
N ASP A 50 13.27 15.49 -2.61
CA ASP A 50 13.84 16.39 -1.60
C ASP A 50 12.74 17.34 -1.07
N PRO A 51 12.27 17.13 0.19
CA PRO A 51 12.51 15.94 1.01
C PRO A 51 11.91 14.67 0.38
N PRO A 52 12.44 13.46 0.73
CA PRO A 52 11.96 12.22 0.14
C PRO A 52 10.58 11.85 0.71
N LEU A 53 9.53 11.95 -0.12
CA LEU A 53 8.15 11.77 0.29
C LEU A 53 7.43 10.74 -0.59
N VAL A 54 6.58 9.96 0.06
CA VAL A 54 5.60 9.08 -0.58
C VAL A 54 4.23 9.33 0.04
N SER A 55 3.16 8.91 -0.65
CA SER A 55 1.81 9.01 -0.10
C SER A 55 1.02 7.72 -0.29
N VAL A 56 0.04 7.52 0.59
CA VAL A 56 -1.01 6.50 0.47
C VAL A 56 -2.35 7.09 0.84
N CYS A 57 -3.42 6.72 0.13
CA CYS A 57 -4.78 7.12 0.46
C CYS A 57 -5.39 6.10 1.41
N ILE A 58 -5.98 6.58 2.49
CA ILE A 58 -6.57 5.77 3.57
C ILE A 58 -8.03 6.14 3.71
N GLN A 59 -8.93 5.17 3.68
CA GLN A 59 -10.35 5.42 3.94
C GLN A 59 -10.58 5.88 5.38
N HIS A 60 -11.48 6.84 5.58
CA HIS A 60 -11.88 7.28 6.93
C HIS A 60 -12.47 6.14 7.78
N SER A 61 -13.04 5.13 7.13
CA SER A 61 -13.56 3.92 7.80
C SER A 61 -12.49 2.92 8.23
N SER A 62 -11.20 3.18 7.97
CA SER A 62 -10.10 2.30 8.37
C SER A 62 -10.00 2.16 9.88
N THR A 63 -10.12 0.94 10.39
CA THR A 63 -9.89 0.61 11.81
C THR A 63 -8.40 0.38 12.13
N THR A 64 -7.56 0.26 11.12
CA THR A 64 -6.12 0.00 11.26
C THR A 64 -5.33 1.29 11.33
N TRP A 65 -5.67 2.26 10.48
CA TRP A 65 -4.91 3.51 10.39
C TRP A 65 -4.82 4.30 11.70
N PRO A 66 -5.88 4.47 12.52
CA PRO A 66 -5.77 5.13 13.81
C PRO A 66 -4.72 4.54 14.75
N ARG A 67 -4.41 3.26 14.59
CA ARG A 67 -3.38 2.55 15.36
C ARG A 67 -1.98 2.74 14.77
N LEU A 68 -1.86 2.87 13.44
CA LEU A 68 -0.60 3.07 12.74
C LEU A 68 -0.11 4.52 12.84
N ARG A 69 -1.00 5.50 12.67
CA ARG A 69 -0.66 6.94 12.65
C ARG A 69 0.06 7.43 13.92
N GLU A 70 -0.16 6.75 15.04
CA GLU A 70 0.46 7.06 16.33
C GLU A 70 1.87 6.45 16.48
N ARG A 71 2.34 5.71 15.50
CA ARG A 71 3.65 5.06 15.59
C ARG A 71 4.76 5.99 15.13
N PRO A 72 5.93 5.97 15.80
CA PRO A 72 7.07 6.82 15.44
C PRO A 72 7.61 6.48 14.04
N TYR A 73 7.51 5.21 13.65
CA TYR A 73 7.91 4.73 12.33
C TYR A 73 6.90 3.74 11.78
N LEU A 74 6.72 3.80 10.48
CA LEU A 74 5.91 2.91 9.66
C LEU A 74 6.80 2.22 8.63
N GLY A 75 6.71 0.90 8.51
CA GLY A 75 7.29 0.17 7.40
C GLY A 75 6.35 0.22 6.20
N VAL A 76 6.87 0.67 5.06
CA VAL A 76 6.17 0.60 3.78
C VAL A 76 6.91 -0.40 2.91
N SER A 77 6.26 -1.52 2.58
CA SER A 77 6.83 -2.58 1.75
C SER A 77 6.14 -2.62 0.40
N VAL A 78 6.86 -2.41 -0.69
CA VAL A 78 6.34 -2.61 -2.04
C VAL A 78 6.32 -4.11 -2.29
N LEU A 79 5.12 -4.68 -2.40
CA LEU A 79 4.95 -6.12 -2.50
C LEU A 79 5.46 -6.66 -3.84
N ALA A 80 6.14 -7.80 -3.79
CA ALA A 80 6.67 -8.50 -4.96
C ALA A 80 5.66 -9.49 -5.54
N GLU A 81 5.91 -9.97 -6.73
CA GLU A 81 5.24 -11.14 -7.31
C GLU A 81 5.29 -12.32 -6.31
N GLY A 82 4.15 -13.00 -6.13
CA GLY A 82 4.00 -14.08 -5.13
C GLY A 82 3.50 -13.60 -3.76
N HIS A 83 3.37 -12.29 -3.52
CA HIS A 83 2.76 -11.74 -2.28
C HIS A 83 1.24 -11.56 -2.36
N ASP A 84 0.55 -12.18 -3.32
CA ASP A 84 -0.91 -12.16 -3.45
C ASP A 84 -1.61 -12.62 -2.17
N ALA A 85 -1.16 -13.73 -1.57
CA ALA A 85 -1.70 -14.24 -0.30
C ALA A 85 -1.46 -13.25 0.86
N ALA A 86 -0.28 -12.63 0.94
CA ALA A 86 0.04 -11.60 1.94
C ALA A 86 -0.84 -10.35 1.76
N CYS A 87 -1.02 -9.89 0.52
CA CYS A 87 -1.90 -8.78 0.19
C CYS A 87 -3.36 -9.07 0.63
N ILE A 88 -3.89 -10.25 0.30
CA ILE A 88 -5.23 -10.68 0.71
C ILE A 88 -5.35 -10.70 2.24
N SER A 89 -4.35 -11.27 2.95
CA SER A 89 -4.35 -11.35 4.41
C SER A 89 -4.35 -9.97 5.05
N LEU A 90 -3.47 -9.06 4.61
CA LEU A 90 -3.38 -7.68 5.11
C LEU A 90 -4.61 -6.83 4.78
N SER A 91 -5.40 -7.21 3.77
CA SER A 91 -6.63 -6.54 3.36
C SER A 91 -7.88 -6.98 4.14
N ARG A 92 -7.79 -8.03 4.96
CA ARG A 92 -8.94 -8.55 5.73
C ARG A 92 -9.47 -7.49 6.70
N LYS A 93 -10.78 -7.48 6.89
CA LYS A 93 -11.43 -6.60 7.88
C LYS A 93 -11.34 -7.16 9.30
N THR A 94 -11.25 -8.49 9.44
CA THR A 94 -11.24 -9.22 10.72
C THR A 94 -10.21 -10.34 10.70
N GLY A 95 -9.84 -10.84 11.89
CA GLY A 95 -8.90 -11.93 12.05
C GLY A 95 -7.42 -11.50 12.04
N ASP A 96 -6.53 -12.47 12.05
CA ASP A 96 -5.08 -12.23 12.00
C ASP A 96 -4.65 -11.88 10.57
N ARG A 97 -4.31 -10.60 10.36
CA ARG A 97 -3.86 -10.09 9.06
C ARG A 97 -2.43 -10.51 8.72
N PHE A 98 -1.67 -10.98 9.70
CA PHE A 98 -0.29 -11.42 9.50
C PHE A 98 -0.16 -12.95 9.40
N ALA A 99 -1.27 -13.68 9.45
CA ALA A 99 -1.27 -15.12 9.23
C ALA A 99 -0.66 -15.45 7.85
N GLY A 100 0.45 -16.18 7.85
CA GLY A 100 1.19 -16.56 6.64
C GLY A 100 2.05 -15.43 6.03
N VAL A 101 2.15 -14.27 6.67
CA VAL A 101 3.02 -13.17 6.25
C VAL A 101 4.35 -13.26 7.00
N THR A 102 5.45 -13.38 6.27
CA THR A 102 6.79 -13.32 6.85
C THR A 102 7.24 -11.87 6.91
N TRP A 103 7.66 -11.41 8.08
CA TRP A 103 7.97 -10.01 8.34
C TRP A 103 9.12 -9.84 9.33
N THR A 104 9.69 -8.66 9.38
CA THR A 104 10.71 -8.27 10.37
C THR A 104 10.35 -6.91 10.96
N GLN A 105 10.52 -6.79 12.28
CA GLN A 105 10.51 -5.50 12.95
C GLN A 105 11.87 -4.82 12.77
N ARG A 106 11.83 -3.54 12.38
CA ARG A 106 13.01 -2.68 12.34
C ARG A 106 13.12 -1.80 13.59
N PRO A 107 14.28 -1.18 13.83
CA PRO A 107 14.43 -0.18 14.89
C PRO A 107 13.34 0.89 14.79
N GLY A 108 12.77 1.27 15.94
CA GLY A 108 11.66 2.24 15.98
C GLY A 108 10.27 1.66 15.74
N GLY A 109 10.14 0.34 15.49
CA GLY A 109 8.86 -0.35 15.43
C GLY A 109 8.24 -0.46 14.03
N ALA A 110 8.90 0.03 12.99
CA ALA A 110 8.48 -0.23 11.62
C ALA A 110 8.49 -1.74 11.33
N VAL A 111 7.51 -2.23 10.57
CA VAL A 111 7.42 -3.63 10.15
C VAL A 111 7.50 -3.72 8.65
N VAL A 112 8.41 -4.55 8.14
CA VAL A 112 8.58 -4.79 6.71
C VAL A 112 8.31 -6.24 6.35
N VAL A 113 7.70 -6.46 5.19
CA VAL A 113 7.40 -7.78 4.64
C VAL A 113 8.63 -8.32 3.91
N HIS A 114 9.03 -9.56 4.21
CA HIS A 114 10.18 -10.18 3.54
C HIS A 114 9.93 -10.40 2.06
N GLY A 115 10.98 -10.28 1.25
CA GLY A 115 10.91 -10.50 -0.19
C GLY A 115 10.20 -9.40 -0.98
N SER A 116 9.87 -8.27 -0.34
CA SER A 116 9.32 -7.10 -1.04
C SER A 116 10.37 -6.46 -1.95
N THR A 117 9.94 -5.88 -3.08
CA THR A 117 10.84 -5.22 -4.03
C THR A 117 11.48 -3.96 -3.46
N ALA A 118 10.77 -3.28 -2.55
CA ALA A 118 11.33 -2.17 -1.77
C ALA A 118 10.75 -2.16 -0.36
N GLN A 119 11.55 -1.73 0.59
CA GLN A 119 11.20 -1.59 2.00
C GLN A 119 11.65 -0.21 2.47
N LEU A 120 10.71 0.59 2.94
CA LEU A 120 10.93 1.96 3.37
C LEU A 120 10.60 2.05 4.86
N ASP A 121 11.45 2.70 5.64
CA ASP A 121 11.11 3.14 6.99
C ASP A 121 10.67 4.60 6.89
N CYS A 122 9.43 4.88 7.25
CA CYS A 122 8.81 6.18 7.06
C CYS A 122 8.32 6.78 8.38
N ARG A 123 8.20 8.11 8.41
CA ARG A 123 7.45 8.84 9.43
C ARG A 123 6.23 9.49 8.82
N LEU A 124 5.14 9.49 9.54
CA LEU A 124 3.98 10.30 9.16
C LEU A 124 4.36 11.78 9.24
N ARG A 125 4.25 12.50 8.12
CA ARG A 125 4.53 13.92 8.04
C ARG A 125 3.25 14.75 8.10
N ASP A 126 2.21 14.32 7.37
CA ASP A 126 0.95 15.05 7.30
C ASP A 126 -0.19 14.12 6.89
N GLU A 127 -1.42 14.56 7.16
CA GLU A 127 -2.65 13.93 6.73
C GLU A 127 -3.56 14.97 6.08
N ILE A 128 -3.84 14.78 4.81
CA ILE A 128 -4.60 15.73 3.99
C ILE A 128 -5.99 15.15 3.75
N PRO A 129 -7.07 15.78 4.26
CA PRO A 129 -8.44 15.33 3.96
C PRO A 129 -8.74 15.32 2.46
N ALA A 130 -9.32 14.24 1.96
CA ALA A 130 -9.60 14.01 0.54
C ALA A 130 -10.89 13.20 0.36
N GLY A 131 -12.05 13.84 0.49
CA GLY A 131 -13.36 13.19 0.33
C GLY A 131 -13.63 12.17 1.45
N ASP A 132 -13.88 10.91 1.08
CA ASP A 132 -14.07 9.78 2.01
C ASP A 132 -12.75 9.13 2.45
N HIS A 133 -11.62 9.70 2.02
CA HIS A 133 -10.25 9.30 2.35
C HIS A 133 -9.48 10.46 2.99
N LEU A 134 -8.32 10.13 3.53
CA LEU A 134 -7.22 11.05 3.75
C LEU A 134 -6.01 10.59 2.91
N ILE A 135 -5.15 11.51 2.57
CA ILE A 135 -3.84 11.25 1.97
C ILE A 135 -2.82 11.31 3.11
N ALA A 136 -2.27 10.15 3.47
CA ALA A 136 -1.16 10.10 4.42
C ALA A 136 0.14 10.40 3.68
N LEU A 137 0.78 11.52 4.00
CA LEU A 137 2.08 11.91 3.48
C LEU A 137 3.16 11.39 4.41
N LEU A 138 4.04 10.55 3.88
CA LEU A 138 5.07 9.86 4.62
C LEU A 138 6.46 10.32 4.16
N GLU A 139 7.31 10.66 5.10
CA GLU A 139 8.73 10.99 4.85
C GLU A 139 9.58 9.73 5.00
N ILE A 140 10.38 9.42 3.98
CA ILE A 140 11.28 8.27 3.98
C ILE A 140 12.51 8.60 4.81
N CYS A 141 12.78 7.79 5.84
CA CYS A 141 13.95 7.93 6.70
C CYS A 141 15.08 6.97 6.30
N SER A 142 14.73 5.79 5.82
CA SER A 142 15.66 4.81 5.25
C SER A 142 14.95 3.93 4.23
N LEU A 143 15.70 3.34 3.32
CA LEU A 143 15.18 2.45 2.31
C LEU A 143 16.15 1.32 1.96
N GLN A 144 15.58 0.21 1.51
CA GLN A 144 16.26 -0.89 0.85
C GLN A 144 15.40 -1.30 -0.35
N ALA A 145 15.99 -1.52 -1.51
CA ALA A 145 15.27 -1.92 -2.71
C ALA A 145 16.04 -2.97 -3.50
N ASP A 146 15.29 -3.85 -4.15
CA ASP A 146 15.75 -4.80 -5.16
C ASP A 146 15.03 -4.46 -6.47
N PRO A 147 15.66 -3.67 -7.36
CA PRO A 147 15.04 -3.25 -8.62
C PRO A 147 14.76 -4.39 -9.61
N ASP A 148 15.43 -5.53 -9.44
CA ASP A 148 15.29 -6.68 -10.34
C ASP A 148 14.14 -7.61 -9.89
N ALA A 149 13.66 -7.46 -8.66
CA ALA A 149 12.53 -8.25 -8.17
C ALA A 149 11.22 -7.79 -8.84
N PRO A 150 10.42 -8.70 -9.44
CA PRO A 150 9.17 -8.33 -10.09
C PRO A 150 8.13 -7.89 -9.05
N PRO A 151 7.44 -6.74 -9.25
CA PRO A 151 6.43 -6.25 -8.33
C PRO A 151 5.10 -6.98 -8.47
N LEU A 152 4.30 -6.98 -7.38
CA LEU A 152 2.90 -7.38 -7.42
C LEU A 152 2.08 -6.28 -8.09
N VAL A 153 1.37 -6.61 -9.18
CA VAL A 153 0.50 -5.68 -9.90
C VAL A 153 -0.97 -6.04 -9.67
N PHE A 154 -1.79 -5.02 -9.41
CA PHE A 154 -3.23 -5.14 -9.25
C PHE A 154 -3.95 -4.32 -10.32
N HIS A 155 -4.83 -4.96 -11.10
CA HIS A 155 -5.60 -4.32 -12.16
C HIS A 155 -6.91 -5.08 -12.37
N GLY A 156 -8.01 -4.37 -12.56
CA GLY A 156 -9.32 -4.97 -12.81
C GLY A 156 -9.74 -5.96 -11.72
N SER A 157 -9.42 -5.68 -10.44
CA SER A 157 -9.69 -6.56 -9.28
C SER A 157 -8.96 -7.91 -9.32
N ARG A 158 -7.84 -8.00 -10.03
CA ARG A 158 -7.01 -9.20 -10.15
C ARG A 158 -5.53 -8.87 -10.00
N PHE A 159 -4.75 -9.86 -9.56
CA PHE A 159 -3.31 -9.78 -9.56
C PHE A 159 -2.76 -10.15 -10.94
N HIS A 160 -1.72 -9.43 -11.35
CA HIS A 160 -1.05 -9.60 -12.64
C HIS A 160 0.46 -9.65 -12.45
N ARG A 161 1.14 -10.20 -13.45
CA ARG A 161 2.59 -10.13 -13.60
C ARG A 161 2.94 -9.05 -14.61
N LEU A 162 4.03 -8.34 -14.36
CA LEU A 162 4.60 -7.45 -15.36
C LEU A 162 5.42 -8.26 -16.37
N THR A 163 5.13 -8.05 -17.64
CA THR A 163 5.99 -8.53 -18.74
C THR A 163 6.61 -7.31 -19.40
N PRO A 164 7.94 -7.24 -19.55
CA PRO A 164 8.58 -6.16 -20.27
C PRO A 164 8.00 -6.01 -21.68
N TRP A 165 7.87 -4.78 -22.14
CA TRP A 165 7.51 -4.51 -23.53
C TRP A 165 8.72 -4.80 -24.41
N GLU A 166 8.58 -5.78 -25.33
CA GLU A 166 9.55 -6.02 -26.39
C GLU A 166 9.03 -5.31 -27.65
N PRO A 167 9.74 -4.29 -28.15
CA PRO A 167 9.36 -3.67 -29.41
C PRO A 167 9.53 -4.70 -30.55
N ALA A 168 8.56 -4.72 -31.47
CA ALA A 168 8.57 -5.57 -32.65
C ALA A 168 9.70 -5.17 -33.62
#